data_9506e4d2f67ffe730aad8477cfb538d7
#
_entry.id   9506e4d2f67ffe730aad8477cfb538d7
#
_cell.length_a   1.000
_cell.length_b   1.000
_cell.length_c   1.000
_cell.angle_alpha   90.00
_cell.angle_beta   90.00
_cell.angle_gamma   90.00
#
_symmetry.space_group_name_H-M   'P 1'
#
loop_
_entity.id
_entity.type
_entity.pdbx_description
1 polymer ?
#
loop_
_entity_poly.entity_id
_entity_poly.type
_entity_poly.pdbx_seq_one_letter_code
_entity_poly.pdbx_strand_id
1 'polypeptide(L)'
;MNNITSANATAYMTVKDLYPAGFALNNFATDQAIDEDEDTIAETRMGVDGYMAAGYTPSIKAVTITFEAASPSVQFLNNLYLASQKNRRTYEVTLVINVPSTGKVYTYSYGVMKTAKPLPALKTVLDPVSYGFDFEKRSIL
;
A
#
# COMPACT_ATOMS: atom_id res chain seq x y z
N MET A 1 -20.94 -18.49 -12.11
CA MET A 1 -20.73 -17.72 -10.87
C MET A 1 -19.30 -17.23 -10.80
N ASN A 2 -19.14 -15.95 -10.55
CA ASN A 2 -17.78 -15.38 -10.40
C ASN A 2 -17.29 -15.55 -8.96
N ASN A 3 -16.09 -16.04 -8.82
CA ASN A 3 -15.46 -16.23 -7.51
C ASN A 3 -14.54 -15.06 -7.21
N ILE A 4 -14.93 -14.21 -6.27
CA ILE A 4 -14.16 -13.01 -5.90
C ILE A 4 -13.38 -13.30 -4.63
N THR A 5 -12.09 -13.62 -4.77
CA THR A 5 -11.22 -13.96 -3.65
C THR A 5 -9.84 -13.37 -3.85
N SER A 6 -9.15 -13.08 -2.75
CA SER A 6 -7.75 -12.68 -2.76
C SER A 6 -6.79 -13.86 -2.59
N ALA A 7 -7.28 -15.09 -2.57
CA ALA A 7 -6.47 -16.29 -2.29
C ALA A 7 -5.27 -16.43 -3.24
N ASN A 8 -5.43 -16.03 -4.51
CA ASN A 8 -4.37 -16.12 -5.53
C ASN A 8 -3.74 -14.76 -5.85
N ALA A 9 -4.03 -13.74 -5.06
CA ALA A 9 -3.45 -12.43 -5.26
C ALA A 9 -1.96 -12.47 -4.92
N THR A 10 -1.16 -11.76 -5.74
CA THR A 10 0.27 -11.63 -5.52
C THR A 10 0.65 -10.16 -5.47
N ALA A 11 1.66 -9.83 -4.67
CA ALA A 11 2.17 -8.49 -4.56
C ALA A 11 3.69 -8.51 -4.64
N TYR A 12 4.25 -7.55 -5.34
CA TYR A 12 5.69 -7.43 -5.55
C TYR A 12 6.10 -5.99 -5.34
N MET A 13 7.15 -5.77 -4.56
CA MET A 13 7.62 -4.43 -4.22
C MET A 13 9.05 -4.23 -4.69
N THR A 14 9.31 -3.05 -5.24
CA THR A 14 10.65 -2.61 -5.64
C THR A 14 10.97 -1.33 -4.90
N VAL A 15 12.17 -1.25 -4.33
CA VAL A 15 12.65 -0.05 -3.64
C VAL A 15 13.90 0.43 -4.32
N LYS A 16 13.84 1.62 -4.92
CA LYS A 16 14.96 2.23 -5.61
C LYS A 16 16.10 2.49 -4.61
N ASP A 17 17.32 2.16 -5.01
CA ASP A 17 18.56 2.36 -4.22
C ASP A 17 18.69 1.43 -2.99
N LEU A 18 17.70 0.60 -2.69
CA LEU A 18 17.78 -0.36 -1.58
C LEU A 18 17.52 -1.79 -2.05
N TYR A 19 16.41 -2.00 -2.75
CA TYR A 19 16.04 -3.30 -3.32
C TYR A 19 15.65 -3.14 -4.79
N PRO A 20 16.61 -2.83 -5.68
CA PRO A 20 16.29 -2.56 -7.08
C PRO A 20 15.75 -3.78 -7.83
N ALA A 21 16.12 -4.99 -7.41
CA ALA A 21 15.57 -6.23 -7.97
C ALA A 21 14.18 -6.54 -7.41
N GLY A 22 13.83 -5.93 -6.29
CA GLY A 22 12.53 -6.11 -5.67
C GLY A 22 12.40 -7.38 -4.85
N PHE A 23 11.25 -7.57 -4.24
CA PHE A 23 10.91 -8.75 -3.45
C PHE A 23 9.42 -9.00 -3.47
N ALA A 24 9.04 -10.27 -3.36
CA ALA A 24 7.63 -10.65 -3.24
C ALA A 24 7.15 -10.45 -1.80
N LEU A 25 5.91 -10.00 -1.67
CA LEU A 25 5.27 -9.85 -0.36
C LEU A 25 4.52 -11.13 -0.02
N ASN A 26 4.81 -11.72 1.13
CA ASN A 26 4.28 -13.01 1.55
C ASN A 26 3.69 -12.97 2.96
N ASN A 27 2.84 -13.94 3.28
CA ASN A 27 2.25 -14.13 4.61
C ASN A 27 1.50 -12.89 5.10
N PHE A 28 0.59 -12.41 4.26
CA PHE A 28 -0.32 -11.33 4.63
C PHE A 28 -1.22 -11.76 5.79
N ALA A 29 -1.70 -10.79 6.55
CA ALA A 29 -2.77 -11.03 7.50
C ALA A 29 -4.02 -11.54 6.77
N THR A 30 -4.86 -12.30 7.49
CA THR A 30 -6.04 -12.91 6.90
C THR A 30 -7.12 -11.90 6.53
N ASP A 31 -7.13 -10.74 7.19
CA ASP A 31 -8.14 -9.71 7.00
C ASP A 31 -7.48 -8.40 6.60
N GLN A 32 -8.03 -7.75 5.57
CA GLN A 32 -7.54 -6.47 5.05
C GLN A 32 -6.01 -6.43 4.87
N ALA A 33 -5.47 -7.47 4.23
CA ALA A 33 -4.02 -7.61 4.05
C ALA A 33 -3.40 -6.43 3.31
N ILE A 34 -4.09 -5.93 2.28
CA ILE A 34 -3.71 -4.73 1.54
C ILE A 34 -4.99 -3.89 1.40
N ASP A 35 -4.94 -2.69 1.92
CA ASP A 35 -6.09 -1.80 1.91
C ASP A 35 -5.69 -0.43 1.41
N GLU A 36 -6.48 0.13 0.49
CA GLU A 36 -6.28 1.45 -0.05
C GLU A 36 -7.33 2.39 0.52
N ASP A 37 -6.91 3.56 0.97
CA ASP A 37 -7.83 4.59 1.43
C ASP A 37 -8.65 5.12 0.27
N GLU A 38 -9.85 5.60 0.59
CA GLU A 38 -10.75 6.20 -0.39
C GLU A 38 -10.10 7.43 -1.04
N ASP A 39 -10.24 7.53 -2.35
CA ASP A 39 -9.58 8.55 -3.15
C ASP A 39 -10.57 9.66 -3.51
N THR A 40 -10.23 10.90 -3.18
CA THR A 40 -11.06 12.06 -3.54
C THR A 40 -10.58 12.63 -4.88
N ILE A 41 -11.45 12.56 -5.89
CA ILE A 41 -11.07 12.98 -7.25
C ILE A 41 -11.68 14.32 -7.65
N ALA A 42 -12.61 14.83 -6.85
CA ALA A 42 -13.28 16.10 -7.19
C ALA A 42 -13.67 16.85 -5.93
N GLU A 43 -13.60 18.16 -6.02
CA GLU A 43 -14.24 19.05 -5.07
C GLU A 43 -15.50 19.63 -5.70
N THR A 44 -16.58 19.69 -4.94
CA THR A 44 -17.86 20.20 -5.40
C THR A 44 -18.34 21.32 -4.50
N ARG A 45 -19.08 22.25 -5.11
CA ARG A 45 -19.64 23.39 -4.39
C ARG A 45 -20.98 23.76 -5.00
N MET A 46 -21.95 24.05 -4.15
CA MET A 46 -23.27 24.49 -4.59
C MET A 46 -23.30 26.01 -4.61
N GLY A 47 -23.65 26.59 -5.75
CA GLY A 47 -23.87 28.02 -5.88
C GLY A 47 -25.22 28.44 -5.28
N VAL A 48 -25.34 29.72 -4.98
CA VAL A 48 -26.62 30.29 -4.45
C VAL A 48 -27.76 30.17 -5.42
N ASP A 49 -27.47 30.01 -6.71
CA ASP A 49 -28.46 29.81 -7.78
C ASP A 49 -28.90 28.34 -7.92
N GLY A 50 -28.37 27.45 -7.12
CA GLY A 50 -28.72 26.05 -7.14
C GLY A 50 -27.93 25.19 -8.11
N TYR A 51 -26.92 25.75 -8.79
CA TYR A 51 -26.05 25.01 -9.69
C TYR A 51 -24.76 24.58 -8.98
N MET A 52 -24.36 23.33 -9.23
CA MET A 52 -23.15 22.77 -8.66
C MET A 52 -21.95 23.07 -9.55
N ALA A 53 -20.86 23.51 -8.93
CA ALA A 53 -19.54 23.59 -9.56
C ALA A 53 -18.68 22.45 -9.08
N ALA A 54 -17.88 21.86 -9.99
CA ALA A 54 -16.98 20.75 -9.66
C ALA A 54 -15.62 20.97 -10.29
N GLY A 55 -14.56 20.58 -9.58
CA GLY A 55 -13.20 20.67 -10.07
C GLY A 55 -12.43 19.40 -9.74
N TYR A 56 -11.54 18.96 -10.64
CA TYR A 56 -10.67 17.81 -10.42
C TYR A 56 -9.62 18.15 -9.38
N THR A 57 -9.43 17.24 -8.42
CA THR A 57 -8.45 17.39 -7.34
C THR A 57 -7.51 16.18 -7.37
N PRO A 58 -6.21 16.39 -7.63
CA PRO A 58 -5.24 15.29 -7.48
C PRO A 58 -5.10 14.91 -6.00
N SER A 59 -4.91 13.63 -5.74
CA SER A 59 -4.79 13.13 -4.37
C SER A 59 -3.72 12.05 -4.25
N ILE A 60 -3.25 11.86 -3.03
CA ILE A 60 -2.29 10.82 -2.67
C ILE A 60 -3.03 9.49 -2.56
N LYS A 61 -2.43 8.42 -3.09
CA LYS A 61 -2.96 7.06 -2.98
C LYS A 61 -2.33 6.42 -1.74
N ALA A 62 -3.06 6.40 -0.63
CA ALA A 62 -2.58 5.84 0.62
C ALA A 62 -2.93 4.35 0.68
N VAL A 63 -1.90 3.52 0.90
CA VAL A 63 -2.05 2.06 0.95
C VAL A 63 -1.45 1.56 2.25
N THR A 64 -2.20 0.72 2.96
CA THR A 64 -1.74 0.05 4.17
C THR A 64 -1.60 -1.44 3.89
N ILE A 65 -0.43 -2.01 4.20
CA ILE A 65 -0.14 -3.43 4.03
C ILE A 65 0.07 -4.05 5.40
N THR A 66 -0.66 -5.12 5.69
CA THR A 66 -0.61 -5.80 6.99
C THR A 66 -0.10 -7.23 6.81
N PHE A 67 0.91 -7.59 7.59
CA PHE A 67 1.52 -8.92 7.56
C PHE A 67 1.38 -9.62 8.90
N GLU A 68 1.38 -10.95 8.88
CA GLU A 68 1.61 -11.72 10.10
C GLU A 68 3.01 -11.41 10.65
N ALA A 69 3.16 -11.39 11.96
CA ALA A 69 4.41 -11.00 12.62
C ALA A 69 5.60 -11.87 12.18
N ALA A 70 5.35 -13.12 11.79
CA ALA A 70 6.39 -14.07 11.37
C ALA A 70 6.68 -14.01 9.86
N SER A 71 6.06 -13.10 9.12
CA SER A 71 6.25 -13.02 7.66
C SER A 71 7.69 -12.66 7.30
N PRO A 72 8.32 -13.37 6.33
CA PRO A 72 9.65 -12.98 5.86
C PRO A 72 9.70 -11.61 5.21
N SER A 73 8.58 -11.10 4.72
CA SER A 73 8.50 -9.75 4.11
C SER A 73 8.69 -8.65 5.15
N VAL A 74 8.40 -8.90 6.42
CA VAL A 74 8.59 -7.93 7.51
C VAL A 74 10.05 -7.52 7.60
N GLN A 75 10.99 -8.45 7.37
CA GLN A 75 12.42 -8.15 7.41
C GLN A 75 12.81 -7.09 6.38
N PHE A 76 12.30 -7.21 5.15
CA PHE A 76 12.57 -6.23 4.10
C PHE A 76 12.00 -4.85 4.44
N LEU A 77 10.78 -4.81 4.98
CA LEU A 77 10.13 -3.55 5.33
C LEU A 77 10.77 -2.90 6.54
N ASN A 78 11.20 -3.68 7.51
CA ASN A 78 11.96 -3.16 8.65
C ASN A 78 13.31 -2.60 8.22
N ASN A 79 13.98 -3.25 7.27
CA ASN A 79 15.23 -2.74 6.71
C ASN A 79 15.01 -1.41 5.98
N LEU A 80 13.91 -1.27 5.26
CA LEU A 80 13.54 -0.01 4.60
C LEU A 80 13.30 1.10 5.65
N TYR A 81 12.57 0.79 6.71
CA TYR A 81 12.30 1.72 7.79
C TYR A 81 13.60 2.17 8.46
N LEU A 82 14.48 1.24 8.79
CA LEU A 82 15.75 1.54 9.44
C LEU A 82 16.69 2.34 8.53
N ALA A 83 16.74 2.02 7.24
CA ALA A 83 17.54 2.76 6.27
C ALA A 83 17.04 4.19 6.12
N SER A 84 15.72 4.39 6.12
CA SER A 84 15.12 5.72 6.04
C SER A 84 15.48 6.57 7.25
N GLN A 85 15.47 5.99 8.45
CA GLN A 85 15.87 6.67 9.67
C GLN A 85 17.36 7.00 9.69
N LYS A 86 18.19 6.03 9.35
CA LYS A 86 19.66 6.17 9.39
C LYS A 86 20.13 7.25 8.42
N ASN A 87 19.61 7.25 7.21
CA ASN A 87 20.03 8.13 6.14
C ASN A 87 19.19 9.42 6.08
N ARG A 88 18.16 9.54 6.91
CA ARG A 88 17.25 10.70 6.97
C ARG A 88 16.72 11.07 5.59
N ARG A 89 16.27 10.06 4.84
CA ARG A 89 15.73 10.25 3.50
C ARG A 89 14.57 9.27 3.27
N THR A 90 13.75 9.59 2.27
CA THR A 90 12.76 8.67 1.75
C THR A 90 13.33 7.86 0.60
N TYR A 91 12.84 6.64 0.42
CA TYR A 91 13.18 5.77 -0.71
C TYR A 91 11.96 5.60 -1.59
N GLU A 92 12.16 5.70 -2.89
CA GLU A 92 11.08 5.54 -3.85
C GLU A 92 10.65 4.07 -3.92
N VAL A 93 9.36 3.83 -3.76
CA VAL A 93 8.76 2.49 -3.72
C VAL A 93 7.80 2.32 -4.88
N THR A 94 7.85 1.16 -5.52
CA THR A 94 6.87 0.75 -6.53
C THR A 94 6.24 -0.55 -6.07
N LEU A 95 4.90 -0.62 -6.10
CA LEU A 95 4.14 -1.78 -5.66
C LEU A 95 3.28 -2.27 -6.82
N VAL A 96 3.37 -3.57 -7.12
CA VAL A 96 2.54 -4.21 -8.14
C VAL A 96 1.71 -5.30 -7.49
N ILE A 97 0.40 -5.22 -7.63
CA ILE A 97 -0.55 -6.19 -7.07
C ILE A 97 -1.33 -6.82 -8.22
N ASN A 98 -1.24 -8.14 -8.33
CA ASN A 98 -2.00 -8.91 -9.29
C ASN A 98 -3.13 -9.64 -8.58
N VAL A 99 -4.37 -9.42 -9.03
CA VAL A 99 -5.57 -10.06 -8.48
C VAL A 99 -6.23 -10.90 -9.59
N PRO A 100 -5.83 -12.18 -9.75
CA PRO A 100 -6.34 -13.01 -10.85
C PRO A 100 -7.85 -13.21 -10.82
N SER A 101 -8.48 -13.21 -9.64
CA SER A 101 -9.94 -13.42 -9.52
C SER A 101 -10.75 -12.34 -10.23
N THR A 102 -10.24 -11.11 -10.29
CA THR A 102 -10.88 -10.01 -11.02
C THR A 102 -10.19 -9.70 -12.35
N GLY A 103 -9.04 -10.35 -12.61
CA GLY A 103 -8.27 -10.14 -13.83
C GLY A 103 -7.56 -8.78 -13.90
N LYS A 104 -7.36 -8.13 -12.77
CA LYS A 104 -6.78 -6.79 -12.72
C LYS A 104 -5.38 -6.78 -12.11
N VAL A 105 -4.55 -5.86 -12.60
CA VAL A 105 -3.22 -5.60 -12.07
C VAL A 105 -3.15 -4.13 -11.65
N TYR A 106 -2.80 -3.89 -10.40
CA TYR A 106 -2.67 -2.55 -9.83
C TYR A 106 -1.19 -2.22 -9.70
N THR A 107 -0.77 -1.10 -10.26
CA THR A 107 0.61 -0.62 -10.16
C THR A 107 0.62 0.73 -9.47
N TYR A 108 1.27 0.80 -8.31
CA TYR A 108 1.47 2.03 -7.55
C TYR A 108 2.90 2.49 -7.74
N SER A 109 3.09 3.74 -8.16
CA SER A 109 4.41 4.29 -8.48
C SER A 109 4.69 5.58 -7.72
N TYR A 110 5.97 5.90 -7.62
CA TYR A 110 6.46 7.11 -6.97
C TYR A 110 5.95 7.22 -5.54
N GLY A 111 6.13 6.16 -4.78
CA GLY A 111 5.67 6.09 -3.42
C GLY A 111 6.79 6.14 -2.39
N VAL A 112 6.39 6.36 -1.14
CA VAL A 112 7.31 6.35 0.01
C VAL A 112 6.63 5.64 1.16
N MET A 113 7.42 5.04 2.05
CA MET A 113 6.91 4.53 3.31
C MET A 113 6.62 5.72 4.22
N LYS A 114 5.36 5.89 4.60
CA LYS A 114 4.93 7.00 5.46
C LYS A 114 4.89 6.60 6.92
N THR A 115 4.35 5.42 7.22
CA THR A 115 4.17 4.94 8.58
C THR A 115 4.64 3.50 8.70
N ALA A 116 5.16 3.14 9.88
CA ALA A 116 5.55 1.79 10.19
C ALA A 116 5.28 1.48 11.65
N LYS A 117 4.80 0.26 11.92
CA LYS A 117 4.62 -0.23 13.29
C LYS A 117 5.39 -1.56 13.39
N PRO A 118 6.73 -1.49 13.60
CA PRO A 118 7.56 -2.69 13.54
C PRO A 118 7.40 -3.61 14.74
N LEU A 119 6.91 -3.11 15.87
CA LEU A 119 6.68 -3.93 17.05
C LEU A 119 5.23 -4.40 17.08
N PRO A 120 4.96 -5.73 16.93
CA PRO A 120 3.60 -6.24 17.10
C PRO A 120 3.17 -6.14 18.56
N ALA A 121 1.86 -6.06 18.80
CA ALA A 121 1.34 -6.10 20.17
C ALA A 121 1.72 -7.42 20.82
N LEU A 122 2.28 -7.34 22.03
CA LEU A 122 2.81 -8.52 22.75
C LEU A 122 1.66 -9.20 23.50
N LYS A 123 1.16 -10.27 22.90
CA LYS A 123 0.13 -11.14 23.45
C LYS A 123 0.62 -12.58 23.41
N THR A 124 -0.20 -13.54 23.85
CA THR A 124 0.11 -14.97 23.72
C THR A 124 0.40 -15.32 22.25
N VAL A 125 -0.40 -14.76 21.32
CA VAL A 125 -0.10 -14.80 19.89
C VAL A 125 0.13 -13.35 19.46
N LEU A 126 1.24 -13.09 18.75
CA LEU A 126 1.59 -11.75 18.33
C LEU A 126 0.57 -11.22 17.29
N ASP A 127 0.19 -9.96 17.44
CA ASP A 127 -0.69 -9.30 16.49
C ASP A 127 0.04 -9.05 15.17
N PRO A 128 -0.68 -8.96 14.04
CA PRO A 128 -0.09 -8.55 12.76
C PRO A 128 0.55 -7.16 12.84
N VAL A 129 1.55 -6.94 11.98
CA VAL A 129 2.22 -5.65 11.84
C VAL A 129 1.77 -4.97 10.55
N SER A 130 1.70 -3.64 10.57
CA SER A 130 1.24 -2.88 9.39
C SER A 130 2.21 -1.78 9.02
N TYR A 131 2.23 -1.48 7.71
CA TYR A 131 3.06 -0.44 7.13
C TYR A 131 2.20 0.40 6.19
N GLY A 132 2.33 1.72 6.29
CA GLY A 132 1.59 2.65 5.44
C GLY A 132 2.49 3.27 4.39
N PHE A 133 1.98 3.34 3.16
CA PHE A 133 2.68 3.93 2.02
C PHE A 133 1.79 4.96 1.36
N ASP A 134 2.39 6.06 0.90
CA ASP A 134 1.72 7.04 0.06
C ASP A 134 2.31 6.99 -1.34
N PHE A 135 1.46 6.91 -2.35
CA PHE A 135 1.87 6.83 -3.74
C PHE A 135 1.31 8.02 -4.53
N GLU A 136 2.11 8.49 -5.47
CA GLU A 136 1.69 9.58 -6.36
C GLU A 136 0.73 9.09 -7.45
N LYS A 137 0.98 7.90 -8.00
CA LYS A 137 0.23 7.35 -9.12
C LYS A 137 -0.22 5.92 -8.87
N ARG A 138 -1.41 5.60 -9.38
CA ARG A 138 -1.91 4.23 -9.44
C ARG A 138 -2.43 3.97 -10.85
N SER A 139 -2.06 2.82 -11.39
CA SER A 139 -2.52 2.33 -12.68
C SER A 139 -3.33 1.05 -12.47
N ILE A 140 -4.41 0.90 -13.20
CA ILE A 140 -5.26 -0.32 -13.18
C ILE A 140 -5.31 -0.87 -14.60
N LEU A 141 -4.87 -2.11 -14.77
CA LEU A 141 -4.88 -2.77 -16.07
C LEU A 141 -5.88 -3.92 -16.12
#